data_abaf029c213426c95b656c1c7b0c2e80
#
_entry.id   abaf029c213426c95b656c1c7b0c2e80
#
_cell.length_a   1.000
_cell.length_b   1.000
_cell.length_c   1.000
_cell.angle_alpha   90.00
_cell.angle_beta   90.00
_cell.angle_gamma   90.00
#
_symmetry.space_group_name_H-M   'P 1'
#
loop_
_entity.id
_entity.type
_entity.pdbx_description
1 polymer ?
#
loop_
_entity_poly.entity_id
_entity_poly.type
_entity_poly.pdbx_seq_one_letter_code
_entity_poly.pdbx_strand_id
1 'polypeptide(L)'
;MPKGPFLPTEFTPTKFSTAADKAEFGNHFLRFIESEWAQAHFTKDFYHRLSMCFGHIAHMDRPTFYETWFTCDLDRLRFLEKTLKWPCWGDPEYTFSDVERAIQQEVRKRNYLARYQLRVAEAERASDMETLMHLETKYRVPANRKDDAGATTADLAITEPSSPVVERTPVQASLF
;
A
#
# COMPACT_ATOMS: atom_id res chain seq x y z
N MET A 1 -18.34 -21.03 14.30
CA MET A 1 -17.49 -20.08 13.59
C MET A 1 -18.35 -19.28 12.64
N PRO A 2 -18.25 -17.95 12.55
CA PRO A 2 -19.03 -17.21 11.56
C PRO A 2 -18.65 -17.72 10.18
N LYS A 3 -19.65 -18.20 9.44
CA LYS A 3 -19.48 -18.65 8.05
C LYS A 3 -19.18 -17.41 7.23
N GLY A 4 -18.02 -17.41 6.55
CA GLY A 4 -17.73 -16.36 5.56
C GLY A 4 -18.65 -16.51 4.34
N PRO A 5 -18.52 -15.62 3.34
CA PRO A 5 -19.41 -15.57 2.17
C PRO A 5 -19.22 -16.76 1.22
N PHE A 6 -18.08 -17.46 1.28
CA PHE A 6 -17.77 -18.54 0.36
C PHE A 6 -18.24 -19.90 0.87
N LEU A 7 -18.94 -20.63 0.01
CA LEU A 7 -19.43 -21.99 0.26
C LEU A 7 -18.61 -23.02 -0.53
N PRO A 8 -18.42 -24.23 -0.01
CA PRO A 8 -17.71 -25.29 -0.75
C PRO A 8 -18.30 -25.60 -2.12
N THR A 9 -19.62 -25.42 -2.29
CA THR A 9 -20.33 -25.69 -3.55
C THR A 9 -19.95 -24.72 -4.69
N GLU A 10 -19.22 -23.67 -4.38
CA GLU A 10 -18.80 -22.64 -5.36
C GLU A 10 -17.46 -22.98 -6.01
N PHE A 11 -16.74 -23.98 -5.50
CA PHE A 11 -15.38 -24.28 -5.91
C PHE A 11 -15.20 -25.70 -6.44
N THR A 12 -14.31 -25.83 -7.41
CA THR A 12 -13.90 -27.11 -7.98
C THR A 12 -12.77 -27.71 -7.14
N PRO A 13 -12.88 -28.96 -6.61
CA PRO A 13 -11.79 -29.58 -5.89
C PRO A 13 -10.59 -29.85 -6.81
N THR A 14 -9.39 -29.76 -6.25
CA THR A 14 -8.16 -30.17 -6.93
C THR A 14 -7.71 -31.55 -6.44
N LYS A 15 -6.67 -32.12 -7.04
CA LYS A 15 -6.04 -33.36 -6.56
C LYS A 15 -5.57 -33.27 -5.10
N PHE A 16 -5.19 -32.05 -4.63
CA PHE A 16 -4.56 -31.86 -3.33
C PHE A 16 -5.39 -31.00 -2.35
N SER A 17 -6.51 -30.44 -2.80
CA SER A 17 -7.35 -29.56 -1.99
C SER A 17 -8.81 -29.77 -2.29
N THR A 18 -9.59 -29.96 -1.26
CA THR A 18 -11.05 -30.11 -1.39
C THR A 18 -11.71 -28.76 -1.67
N ALA A 19 -12.95 -28.77 -2.16
CA ALA A 19 -13.75 -27.55 -2.31
C ALA A 19 -13.95 -26.83 -0.95
N ALA A 20 -14.01 -27.59 0.14
CA ALA A 20 -14.09 -27.03 1.49
C ALA A 20 -12.80 -26.30 1.90
N ASP A 21 -11.62 -26.85 1.57
CA ASP A 21 -10.33 -26.17 1.81
C ASP A 21 -10.22 -24.85 1.05
N LYS A 22 -10.71 -24.84 -0.20
CA LYS A 22 -10.76 -23.63 -1.04
C LYS A 22 -11.66 -22.56 -0.42
N ALA A 23 -12.88 -22.93 -0.01
CA ALA A 23 -13.82 -22.02 0.65
C ALA A 23 -13.26 -21.50 1.99
N GLU A 24 -12.61 -22.36 2.77
CA GLU A 24 -11.98 -21.97 4.02
C GLU A 24 -10.86 -20.95 3.81
N PHE A 25 -10.01 -21.18 2.80
CA PHE A 25 -8.93 -20.24 2.46
C PHE A 25 -9.50 -18.87 2.06
N GLY A 26 -10.49 -18.82 1.17
CA GLY A 26 -11.11 -17.55 0.76
C GLY A 26 -11.75 -16.82 1.94
N ASN A 27 -12.47 -17.53 2.80
CA ASN A 27 -13.07 -16.98 4.00
C ASN A 27 -12.02 -16.51 5.02
N HIS A 28 -10.90 -17.20 5.13
CA HIS A 28 -9.79 -16.78 5.97
C HIS A 28 -9.14 -15.51 5.44
N PHE A 29 -8.95 -15.40 4.12
CA PHE A 29 -8.39 -14.21 3.49
C PHE A 29 -9.23 -12.97 3.79
N LEU A 30 -10.54 -13.04 3.64
CA LEU A 30 -11.43 -11.91 3.95
C LEU A 30 -11.41 -11.56 5.45
N ARG A 31 -11.43 -12.55 6.34
CA ARG A 31 -11.29 -12.32 7.79
C ARG A 31 -9.97 -11.67 8.15
N PHE A 32 -8.89 -12.03 7.47
CA PHE A 32 -7.58 -11.42 7.68
C PHE A 32 -7.60 -9.92 7.34
N ILE A 33 -8.23 -9.53 6.23
CA ILE A 33 -8.46 -8.10 5.91
C ILE A 33 -9.35 -7.43 6.96
N GLU A 34 -10.46 -8.07 7.34
CA GLU A 34 -11.44 -7.52 8.29
C GLU A 34 -10.88 -7.37 9.71
N SER A 35 -9.92 -8.20 10.08
CA SER A 35 -9.19 -8.10 11.34
C SER A 35 -8.07 -7.05 11.33
N GLU A 36 -8.06 -6.15 10.34
CA GLU A 36 -7.00 -5.15 10.14
C GLU A 36 -5.61 -5.82 10.00
N TRP A 37 -5.58 -6.96 9.30
CA TRP A 37 -4.37 -7.73 9.03
C TRP A 37 -3.65 -8.23 10.31
N ALA A 38 -4.42 -8.56 11.35
CA ALA A 38 -3.87 -8.97 12.63
C ALA A 38 -2.95 -10.19 12.48
N GLN A 39 -1.73 -10.10 13.02
CA GLN A 39 -0.70 -11.14 12.92
C GLN A 39 -1.17 -12.51 13.45
N ALA A 40 -2.07 -12.52 14.44
CA ALA A 40 -2.66 -13.74 14.98
C ALA A 40 -3.41 -14.58 13.93
N HIS A 41 -3.92 -13.95 12.87
CA HIS A 41 -4.59 -14.63 11.74
C HIS A 41 -3.61 -15.01 10.63
N PHE A 42 -2.36 -14.54 10.66
CA PHE A 42 -1.34 -14.88 9.68
C PHE A 42 -0.59 -16.16 10.06
N THR A 43 -1.33 -17.28 10.06
CA THR A 43 -0.80 -18.60 10.43
C THR A 43 0.11 -19.17 9.34
N LYS A 44 0.91 -20.21 9.68
CA LYS A 44 1.76 -20.92 8.72
C LYS A 44 0.94 -21.52 7.59
N ASP A 45 -0.20 -22.13 7.90
CA ASP A 45 -1.05 -22.77 6.90
C ASP A 45 -1.72 -21.75 5.98
N PHE A 46 -2.15 -20.61 6.54
CA PHE A 46 -2.68 -19.53 5.72
C PHE A 46 -1.61 -18.94 4.79
N TYR A 47 -0.40 -18.70 5.28
CA TYR A 47 0.72 -18.23 4.45
C TYR A 47 1.07 -19.21 3.34
N HIS A 48 1.10 -20.52 3.64
CA HIS A 48 1.36 -21.54 2.63
C HIS A 48 0.31 -21.52 1.51
N ARG A 49 -0.98 -21.47 1.86
CA ARG A 49 -2.08 -21.36 0.88
C ARG A 49 -2.03 -20.04 0.11
N LEU A 50 -1.70 -18.94 0.78
CA LEU A 50 -1.52 -17.63 0.16
C LEU A 50 -0.40 -17.65 -0.89
N SER A 51 0.72 -18.30 -0.58
CA SER A 51 1.85 -18.42 -1.50
C SER A 51 1.54 -19.33 -2.70
N MET A 52 0.69 -20.34 -2.54
CA MET A 52 0.21 -21.17 -3.64
C MET A 52 -0.76 -20.41 -4.56
N CYS A 53 -1.65 -19.60 -3.97
CA CYS A 53 -2.65 -18.84 -4.71
C CYS A 53 -2.03 -17.63 -5.42
N PHE A 54 -1.16 -16.90 -4.74
CA PHE A 54 -0.51 -15.69 -5.23
C PHE A 54 1.02 -15.88 -5.33
N GLY A 55 1.45 -16.92 -6.02
CA GLY A 55 2.84 -17.38 -6.10
C GLY A 55 3.85 -16.33 -6.55
N HIS A 56 3.40 -15.31 -7.31
CA HIS A 56 4.24 -14.19 -7.74
C HIS A 56 4.68 -13.27 -6.59
N ILE A 57 4.08 -13.39 -5.40
CA ILE A 57 4.43 -12.58 -4.22
C ILE A 57 5.25 -13.36 -3.18
N ALA A 58 5.38 -14.68 -3.31
CA ALA A 58 5.79 -15.57 -2.22
C ALA A 58 7.23 -16.10 -2.36
N HIS A 59 8.20 -15.23 -2.45
CA HIS A 59 9.62 -15.61 -2.39
C HIS A 59 10.32 -15.20 -1.07
N MET A 60 9.53 -15.00 0.00
CA MET A 60 10.02 -14.58 1.31
C MET A 60 9.68 -15.65 2.35
N ASP A 61 10.37 -15.64 3.49
CA ASP A 61 9.88 -16.35 4.66
C ASP A 61 8.62 -15.65 5.23
N ARG A 62 7.85 -16.37 6.03
CA ARG A 62 6.58 -15.87 6.57
C ARG A 62 6.69 -14.58 7.40
N PRO A 63 7.63 -14.44 8.35
CA PRO A 63 7.80 -13.19 9.09
C PRO A 63 8.12 -12.00 8.19
N THR A 64 9.12 -12.13 7.33
CA THR A 64 9.53 -11.07 6.39
C THR A 64 8.38 -10.69 5.44
N PHE A 65 7.60 -11.68 4.98
CA PHE A 65 6.42 -11.41 4.16
C PHE A 65 5.38 -10.56 4.92
N TYR A 66 5.10 -10.91 6.18
CA TYR A 66 4.16 -10.14 7.00
C TYR A 66 4.65 -8.70 7.21
N GLU A 67 5.91 -8.52 7.57
CA GLU A 67 6.52 -7.21 7.78
C GLU A 67 6.50 -6.35 6.52
N THR A 68 6.72 -6.96 5.35
CA THR A 68 6.75 -6.25 4.06
C THR A 68 5.37 -5.77 3.60
N TRP A 69 4.31 -6.54 3.90
CA TRP A 69 3.01 -6.30 3.27
C TRP A 69 1.89 -5.85 4.20
N PHE A 70 2.03 -6.06 5.52
CA PHE A 70 0.87 -5.90 6.41
C PHE A 70 1.09 -4.98 7.61
N THR A 71 2.23 -4.31 7.71
CA THR A 71 2.55 -3.45 8.85
C THR A 71 1.97 -2.04 8.74
N CYS A 72 1.85 -1.50 7.53
CA CYS A 72 1.25 -0.18 7.31
C CYS A 72 0.20 -0.20 6.20
N ASP A 73 -0.64 0.83 6.16
CA ASP A 73 -1.76 0.90 5.21
C ASP A 73 -1.31 1.05 3.76
N LEU A 74 -0.18 1.69 3.51
CA LEU A 74 0.40 1.80 2.17
C LEU A 74 0.80 0.43 1.61
N ASP A 75 1.43 -0.41 2.42
CA ASP A 75 1.85 -1.75 1.99
C ASP A 75 0.66 -2.69 1.84
N ARG A 76 -0.36 -2.58 2.70
CA ARG A 76 -1.66 -3.28 2.57
C ARG A 76 -2.36 -2.90 1.26
N LEU A 77 -2.37 -1.61 0.93
CA LEU A 77 -2.89 -1.11 -0.34
C LEU A 77 -2.16 -1.72 -1.52
N ARG A 78 -0.83 -1.69 -1.52
CA ARG A 78 0.02 -2.28 -2.58
C ARG A 78 -0.21 -3.78 -2.73
N PHE A 79 -0.40 -4.50 -1.61
CA PHE A 79 -0.73 -5.91 -1.63
C PHE A 79 -2.08 -6.17 -2.30
N LEU A 80 -3.12 -5.40 -1.93
CA LEU A 80 -4.44 -5.50 -2.56
C LEU A 80 -4.41 -5.17 -4.06
N GLU A 81 -3.68 -4.13 -4.46
CA GLU A 81 -3.50 -3.78 -5.87
C GLU A 81 -2.85 -4.92 -6.66
N LYS A 82 -1.80 -5.54 -6.11
CA LYS A 82 -1.16 -6.71 -6.73
C LYS A 82 -2.13 -7.89 -6.84
N THR A 83 -2.85 -8.19 -5.76
CA THR A 83 -3.86 -9.26 -5.72
C THR A 83 -4.93 -9.06 -6.80
N LEU A 84 -5.37 -7.81 -7.04
CA LEU A 84 -6.40 -7.49 -8.02
C LEU A 84 -5.88 -7.42 -9.47
N LYS A 85 -4.60 -7.18 -9.66
CA LYS A 85 -4.00 -6.94 -10.97
C LYS A 85 -3.66 -8.22 -11.73
N TRP A 86 -3.35 -9.29 -11.02
CA TRP A 86 -2.88 -10.54 -11.60
C TRP A 86 -3.97 -11.61 -11.53
N PRO A 87 -4.77 -11.80 -12.58
CA PRO A 87 -5.75 -12.88 -12.62
C PRO A 87 -5.02 -14.22 -12.76
N CYS A 88 -5.45 -15.22 -12.01
CA CYS A 88 -5.04 -16.59 -12.24
C CYS A 88 -5.79 -17.18 -13.44
N TRP A 89 -5.06 -17.62 -14.44
CA TRP A 89 -5.60 -18.16 -15.68
C TRP A 89 -5.69 -19.70 -15.69
N GLY A 90 -5.30 -20.34 -14.60
CA GLY A 90 -5.26 -21.79 -14.52
C GLY A 90 -6.64 -22.43 -14.46
N ASP A 91 -6.70 -23.71 -14.89
CA ASP A 91 -7.90 -24.54 -14.69
C ASP A 91 -8.15 -24.79 -13.20
N PRO A 92 -9.36 -24.55 -12.69
CA PRO A 92 -9.73 -24.79 -11.28
C PRO A 92 -9.50 -26.21 -10.78
N GLU A 93 -9.53 -27.23 -11.66
CA GLU A 93 -9.20 -28.61 -11.30
C GLU A 93 -7.75 -28.82 -10.87
N TYR A 94 -6.85 -27.92 -11.30
CA TYR A 94 -5.40 -28.01 -11.01
C TYR A 94 -4.89 -26.82 -10.19
N THR A 95 -5.67 -25.75 -10.04
CA THR A 95 -5.24 -24.49 -9.43
C THR A 95 -6.28 -23.92 -8.47
N PHE A 96 -5.91 -22.79 -7.83
CA PHE A 96 -6.80 -21.98 -6.99
C PHE A 96 -7.43 -20.82 -7.76
N SER A 97 -7.51 -20.89 -9.09
CA SER A 97 -8.00 -19.78 -9.92
C SER A 97 -9.44 -19.35 -9.65
N ASP A 98 -10.31 -20.29 -9.27
CA ASP A 98 -11.69 -20.02 -8.87
C ASP A 98 -11.76 -19.24 -7.55
N VAL A 99 -10.97 -19.64 -6.54
CA VAL A 99 -10.88 -18.95 -5.25
C VAL A 99 -10.30 -17.56 -5.42
N GLU A 100 -9.24 -17.42 -6.21
CA GLU A 100 -8.60 -16.13 -6.46
C GLU A 100 -9.58 -15.14 -7.10
N ARG A 101 -10.33 -15.59 -8.10
CA ARG A 101 -11.38 -14.77 -8.73
C ARG A 101 -12.48 -14.38 -7.74
N ALA A 102 -12.91 -15.32 -6.90
CA ALA A 102 -13.92 -15.05 -5.87
C ALA A 102 -13.42 -14.04 -4.83
N ILE A 103 -12.18 -14.18 -4.36
CA ILE A 103 -11.53 -13.19 -3.47
C ILE A 103 -11.48 -11.82 -4.14
N GLN A 104 -11.02 -11.73 -5.38
CA GLN A 104 -10.95 -10.46 -6.13
C GLN A 104 -12.31 -9.79 -6.27
N GLN A 105 -13.37 -10.56 -6.52
CA GLN A 105 -14.74 -10.04 -6.61
C GLN A 105 -15.22 -9.48 -5.26
N GLU A 106 -15.01 -10.21 -4.16
CA GLU A 106 -15.41 -9.76 -2.83
C GLU A 106 -14.59 -8.54 -2.35
N VAL A 107 -13.28 -8.48 -2.66
CA VAL A 107 -12.44 -7.32 -2.37
C VAL A 107 -12.96 -6.07 -3.08
N ARG A 108 -13.37 -6.18 -4.36
CA ARG A 108 -13.98 -5.08 -5.11
C ARG A 108 -15.36 -4.71 -4.56
N LYS A 109 -16.23 -5.70 -4.34
CA LYS A 109 -17.59 -5.49 -3.82
C LYS A 109 -17.62 -4.79 -2.48
N ARG A 110 -16.68 -5.11 -1.58
CA ARG A 110 -16.57 -4.49 -0.25
C ARG A 110 -15.74 -3.19 -0.25
N ASN A 111 -15.29 -2.73 -1.42
CA ASN A 111 -14.52 -1.50 -1.59
C ASN A 111 -13.26 -1.42 -0.69
N TYR A 112 -12.62 -2.55 -0.40
CA TYR A 112 -11.42 -2.55 0.45
C TYR A 112 -10.31 -1.67 -0.13
N LEU A 113 -10.11 -1.69 -1.46
CA LEU A 113 -9.11 -0.87 -2.12
C LEU A 113 -9.35 0.63 -1.87
N ALA A 114 -10.57 1.11 -2.12
CA ALA A 114 -10.92 2.52 -1.90
C ALA A 114 -10.77 2.93 -0.43
N ARG A 115 -11.11 2.03 0.51
CA ARG A 115 -10.93 2.27 1.95
C ARG A 115 -9.47 2.49 2.32
N TYR A 116 -8.55 1.65 1.81
CA TYR A 116 -7.12 1.81 2.08
C TYR A 116 -6.52 3.00 1.33
N GLN A 117 -6.96 3.30 0.11
CA GLN A 117 -6.57 4.52 -0.60
C GLN A 117 -6.92 5.78 0.21
N LEU A 118 -8.12 5.84 0.78
CA LEU A 118 -8.53 6.96 1.62
C LEU A 118 -7.65 7.09 2.88
N ARG A 119 -7.40 5.97 3.57
CA ARG A 119 -6.54 5.95 4.78
C ARG A 119 -5.11 6.41 4.49
N VAL A 120 -4.53 5.96 3.38
CA VAL A 120 -3.19 6.39 2.94
C VAL A 120 -3.19 7.89 2.65
N ALA A 121 -4.18 8.40 1.90
CA ALA A 121 -4.28 9.81 1.59
C ALA A 121 -4.51 10.68 2.85
N GLU A 122 -5.24 10.21 3.84
CA GLU A 122 -5.42 10.89 5.12
C GLU A 122 -4.11 10.92 5.94
N ALA A 123 -3.36 9.81 5.96
CA ALA A 123 -2.07 9.73 6.63
C ALA A 123 -1.03 10.66 5.98
N GLU A 124 -0.99 10.73 4.64
CA GLU A 124 -0.13 11.65 3.89
C GLU A 124 -0.46 13.10 4.23
N ARG A 125 -1.74 13.49 4.21
CA ARG A 125 -2.18 14.84 4.57
C ARG A 125 -1.81 15.20 6.02
N ALA A 126 -1.96 14.26 6.95
CA ALA A 126 -1.58 14.48 8.35
C ALA A 126 -0.07 14.74 8.49
N SER A 127 0.76 13.97 7.78
CA SER A 127 2.21 14.16 7.74
C SER A 127 2.62 15.50 7.12
N ASP A 128 1.95 15.90 6.03
CA ASP A 128 2.20 17.18 5.37
C ASP A 128 1.85 18.36 6.28
N MET A 129 0.70 18.25 7.00
CA MET A 129 0.29 19.28 7.97
C MET A 129 1.25 19.38 9.16
N GLU A 130 1.76 18.27 9.66
CA GLU A 130 2.77 18.24 10.72
C GLU A 130 4.07 18.92 10.25
N THR A 131 4.50 18.58 9.02
CA THR A 131 5.68 19.19 8.39
C THR A 131 5.50 20.71 8.23
N LEU A 132 4.32 21.14 7.74
CA LEU A 132 3.99 22.56 7.59
C LEU A 132 4.05 23.30 8.94
N MET A 133 3.41 22.75 9.98
CA MET A 133 3.44 23.34 11.32
C MET A 133 4.86 23.43 11.89
N HIS A 134 5.68 22.39 11.66
CA HIS A 134 7.08 22.40 12.06
C HIS A 134 7.87 23.52 11.35
N LEU A 135 7.70 23.67 10.03
CA LEU A 135 8.34 24.70 9.24
C LEU A 135 7.87 26.10 9.64
N GLU A 136 6.56 26.29 9.84
CA GLU A 136 6.03 27.57 10.32
C GLU A 136 6.61 27.94 11.69
N THR A 137 6.70 27.01 12.62
CA THR A 137 7.27 27.24 13.94
C THR A 137 8.77 27.60 13.84
N LYS A 138 9.51 26.92 12.97
CA LYS A 138 10.94 27.13 12.78
C LYS A 138 11.27 28.47 12.13
N TYR A 139 10.46 28.89 11.15
CA TYR A 139 10.73 30.07 10.32
C TYR A 139 9.80 31.25 10.60
N ARG A 140 8.82 31.11 11.51
CA ARG A 140 8.00 32.22 11.94
C ARG A 140 8.87 33.21 12.71
N VAL A 141 9.42 34.20 11.99
CA VAL A 141 10.09 35.34 12.61
C VAL A 141 9.07 35.96 13.58
N PRO A 142 9.39 36.13 14.87
CA PRO A 142 8.48 36.80 15.77
C PRO A 142 8.20 38.20 15.22
N ALA A 143 6.98 38.44 14.80
CA ALA A 143 6.49 39.72 14.30
C ALA A 143 6.40 40.76 15.43
N ASN A 144 7.40 40.81 16.31
CA ASN A 144 7.45 41.73 17.42
C ASN A 144 8.87 42.32 17.61
N ARG A 145 9.42 42.91 16.54
CA ARG A 145 10.27 44.04 16.71
C ARG A 145 9.42 45.25 16.35
N LYS A 146 8.76 45.81 17.37
CA LYS A 146 8.26 47.16 17.34
C LYS A 146 9.42 48.06 16.91
N ASP A 147 9.11 48.80 15.89
CA ASP A 147 9.88 49.95 15.44
C ASP A 147 10.32 50.77 16.64
N ASP A 148 11.58 50.70 16.99
CA ASP A 148 12.21 51.76 17.78
C ASP A 148 13.26 52.43 16.92
N ALA A 149 12.85 53.53 16.48
CA ALA A 149 13.46 54.72 15.95
C ALA A 149 14.97 54.70 15.67
N GLY A 150 15.32 55.21 14.55
CA GLY A 150 16.63 55.81 14.36
C GLY A 150 17.09 55.79 12.91
N ALA A 151 16.75 56.84 12.23
CA ALA A 151 17.29 57.17 10.92
C ALA A 151 18.83 57.03 10.84
N THR A 152 19.30 56.36 9.81
CA THR A 152 20.53 56.79 9.13
C THR A 152 20.48 56.22 7.71
N THR A 153 20.30 57.07 6.76
CA THR A 153 20.55 56.86 5.34
C THR A 153 22.03 56.61 5.13
N ALA A 154 22.38 55.44 4.66
CA ALA A 154 23.65 55.13 4.05
C ALA A 154 23.44 54.18 2.87
N ASP A 155 23.71 54.77 1.74
CA ASP A 155 24.00 54.25 0.42
C ASP A 155 24.57 52.84 0.39
N LEU A 156 23.86 51.89 -0.21
CA LEU A 156 24.43 50.61 -0.56
C LEU A 156 24.05 50.21 -1.98
N ALA A 157 25.08 50.24 -2.79
CA ALA A 157 25.12 49.84 -4.18
C ALA A 157 24.53 48.44 -4.39
N ILE A 158 23.64 48.35 -5.36
CA ILE A 158 23.07 47.10 -5.86
C ILE A 158 24.14 46.37 -6.65
N THR A 159 24.65 45.26 -6.09
CA THR A 159 25.45 44.30 -6.85
C THR A 159 24.52 43.09 -7.14
N GLU A 160 24.13 42.95 -8.40
CA GLU A 160 23.39 41.81 -8.88
C GLU A 160 24.25 40.52 -8.79
N PRO A 161 23.72 39.42 -8.25
CA PRO A 161 24.39 38.11 -8.39
C PRO A 161 24.05 37.49 -9.73
N SER A 162 25.06 37.32 -10.54
CA SER A 162 25.08 36.56 -11.78
C SER A 162 24.58 35.09 -11.53
N SER A 163 23.53 34.72 -12.24
CA SER A 163 23.00 33.34 -12.24
C SER A 163 23.96 32.40 -12.95
N PRO A 164 24.24 31.20 -12.41
CA PRO A 164 24.94 30.17 -13.17
C PRO A 164 23.99 29.51 -14.18
N VAL A 165 24.39 29.56 -15.44
CA VAL A 165 23.79 28.79 -16.55
C VAL A 165 24.03 27.32 -16.30
N VAL A 166 22.95 26.58 -16.07
CA VAL A 166 22.99 25.11 -16.03
C VAL A 166 22.85 24.56 -17.45
N GLU A 167 23.96 24.12 -17.98
CA GLU A 167 24.07 23.45 -19.27
C GLU A 167 23.39 22.05 -19.16
N ARG A 168 22.26 21.85 -19.84
CA ARG A 168 21.58 20.57 -19.94
C ARG A 168 22.20 19.76 -21.06
N THR A 169 22.96 18.73 -20.74
CA THR A 169 23.35 17.69 -21.68
C THR A 169 22.17 16.77 -22.02
N PRO A 170 21.91 16.46 -23.28
CA PRO A 170 20.85 15.53 -23.65
C PRO A 170 21.29 14.07 -23.39
N VAL A 171 20.46 13.36 -22.60
CA VAL A 171 20.61 11.92 -22.42
C VAL A 171 20.10 11.23 -23.68
N GLN A 172 21.02 10.59 -24.41
CA GLN A 172 20.70 9.68 -25.53
C GLN A 172 19.91 8.48 -25.01
N ALA A 173 18.71 8.30 -25.54
CA ALA A 173 17.96 7.06 -25.41
C ALA A 173 18.65 5.98 -26.25
N SER A 174 19.20 4.97 -25.60
CA SER A 174 19.67 3.75 -26.24
C SER A 174 18.51 2.76 -26.28
N LEU A 175 18.02 2.51 -27.47
CA LEU A 175 17.13 1.40 -27.82
C LEU A 175 17.98 0.13 -27.92
N PHE A 176 17.69 -0.87 -27.03
CA PHE A 176 17.77 -2.31 -27.33
C PHE A 176 16.82 -3.06 -26.42
#